data_6c2293d2df354f3a09f62bae1ee8b1fa
#
_entry.id   6c2293d2df354f3a09f62bae1ee8b1fa
#
_cell.length_a   1.000
_cell.length_b   1.000
_cell.length_c   1.000
_cell.angle_alpha   90.00
_cell.angle_beta   90.00
_cell.angle_gamma   90.00
#
_symmetry.space_group_name_H-M   'P 1'
#
loop_
_entity.id
_entity.type
_entity.pdbx_description
1 polymer ?
#
loop_
_entity_poly.entity_id
_entity_poly.type
_entity_poly.pdbx_seq_one_letter_code
_entity_poly.pdbx_strand_id
1 'polypeptide(L)'
;MSDGDADAPPTRTREDDVGKVYLVGSGPGDPDLLTVRAARLIESADVVLHDKLPGPEILGQIPAEKREDVGKRAGGEWTPQEYTNRRLVELAREGNSVVRLKGGDPFVFGRGGEEAEHLADAGIPFEVVPGVTSAIAGPAVAGVPVTHRDYASSVSFVTGHEDPTKDESAVDWDALAATGGTIVVLMGVGKLPAYAAELRAAGLDGDTPVALVERATWPDMRVATGTLDTIVDVRDDAGIEPPAITVIGDVAATRDRVVAFLENGESAPVGAGGREEPESESESESESAPESESESAPESEPDRGENA
;
A
#
# COMPACT_ATOMS: atom_id res chain seq x y z
N MET A 1 -31.24 -20.01 -60.40
CA MET A 1 -31.43 -19.20 -59.20
C MET A 1 -30.84 -20.03 -58.06
N SER A 2 -29.61 -19.80 -57.71
CA SER A 2 -28.94 -20.48 -56.63
C SER A 2 -28.85 -19.47 -55.49
N ASP A 3 -29.55 -19.77 -54.42
CA ASP A 3 -29.55 -19.01 -53.19
C ASP A 3 -28.16 -19.14 -52.52
N GLY A 4 -27.53 -18.01 -52.29
CA GLY A 4 -26.26 -17.95 -51.62
C GLY A 4 -26.41 -18.29 -50.14
N ASP A 5 -25.66 -19.28 -49.72
CA ASP A 5 -25.38 -19.53 -48.29
C ASP A 5 -24.72 -18.29 -47.70
N ALA A 6 -25.42 -17.57 -46.84
CA ALA A 6 -24.88 -16.49 -46.04
C ALA A 6 -23.90 -17.10 -45.03
N ASP A 7 -22.64 -16.75 -45.21
CA ASP A 7 -21.53 -17.07 -44.32
C ASP A 7 -21.84 -16.51 -42.90
N ALA A 8 -22.34 -17.38 -42.04
CA ALA A 8 -22.54 -17.02 -40.62
C ALA A 8 -21.17 -16.82 -39.98
N PRO A 9 -20.94 -15.72 -39.23
CA PRO A 9 -19.65 -15.50 -38.57
C PRO A 9 -19.36 -16.68 -37.65
N PRO A 10 -18.08 -17.12 -37.58
CA PRO A 10 -17.69 -18.23 -36.74
C PRO A 10 -18.09 -17.93 -35.27
N THR A 11 -18.83 -18.84 -34.68
CA THR A 11 -19.15 -18.84 -33.26
C THR A 11 -17.84 -18.93 -32.49
N ARG A 12 -17.39 -17.82 -31.87
CA ARG A 12 -16.30 -17.83 -30.92
C ARG A 12 -16.66 -18.81 -29.81
N THR A 13 -15.94 -19.90 -29.71
CA THR A 13 -16.00 -20.78 -28.57
C THR A 13 -15.19 -20.15 -27.43
N ARG A 14 -15.64 -20.31 -26.19
CA ARG A 14 -14.97 -19.76 -24.96
C ARG A 14 -13.50 -20.21 -24.83
N GLU A 15 -13.09 -21.22 -25.58
CA GLU A 15 -11.72 -21.76 -25.60
C GLU A 15 -10.70 -20.90 -26.38
N ASP A 16 -11.17 -19.93 -27.19
CA ASP A 16 -10.30 -19.07 -28.01
C ASP A 16 -9.94 -17.72 -27.33
N ASP A 17 -10.59 -17.35 -26.22
CA ASP A 17 -10.38 -16.10 -25.51
C ASP A 17 -9.60 -16.36 -24.20
N VAL A 18 -8.28 -16.23 -24.25
CA VAL A 18 -7.45 -16.20 -23.03
C VAL A 18 -7.92 -15.09 -22.12
N GLY A 19 -8.20 -15.41 -20.86
CA GLY A 19 -8.58 -14.45 -19.84
C GLY A 19 -7.43 -13.50 -19.44
N LYS A 20 -7.68 -12.66 -18.47
CA LYS A 20 -6.72 -11.65 -18.00
C LYS A 20 -6.44 -11.80 -16.52
N VAL A 21 -5.17 -11.62 -16.12
CA VAL A 21 -4.74 -11.59 -14.72
C VAL A 21 -4.57 -10.14 -14.25
N TYR A 22 -5.06 -9.86 -13.05
CA TYR A 22 -4.86 -8.60 -12.36
C TYR A 22 -4.05 -8.83 -11.10
N LEU A 23 -2.83 -8.28 -11.03
CA LEU A 23 -2.01 -8.28 -9.82
C LEU A 23 -2.45 -7.08 -8.97
N VAL A 24 -3.23 -7.33 -7.93
CA VAL A 24 -3.97 -6.29 -7.20
C VAL A 24 -3.45 -6.17 -5.79
N GLY A 25 -3.07 -4.95 -5.38
CA GLY A 25 -2.79 -4.62 -4.00
C GLY A 25 -4.07 -4.42 -3.19
N SER A 26 -4.17 -5.10 -2.06
CA SER A 26 -5.30 -4.96 -1.14
C SER A 26 -5.16 -3.81 -0.15
N GLY A 27 -4.02 -3.11 -0.16
CA GLY A 27 -3.73 -2.23 0.97
C GLY A 27 -3.38 -3.00 2.25
N PRO A 28 -3.38 -2.32 3.41
CA PRO A 28 -2.91 -2.89 4.67
C PRO A 28 -3.90 -3.85 5.36
N GLY A 29 -5.18 -3.87 4.93
CA GLY A 29 -6.19 -4.78 5.48
C GLY A 29 -7.57 -4.17 5.71
N ASP A 30 -7.67 -2.85 5.86
CA ASP A 30 -8.93 -2.12 5.93
C ASP A 30 -9.55 -2.03 4.52
N PRO A 31 -10.81 -2.49 4.32
CA PRO A 31 -11.51 -2.38 3.05
C PRO A 31 -11.63 -0.95 2.50
N ASP A 32 -11.72 0.06 3.36
CA ASP A 32 -11.82 1.46 2.95
C ASP A 32 -10.50 2.00 2.37
N LEU A 33 -9.39 1.27 2.56
CA LEU A 33 -8.10 1.57 1.96
C LEU A 33 -7.83 0.80 0.66
N LEU A 34 -8.81 0.04 0.16
CA LEU A 34 -8.76 -0.47 -1.21
C LEU A 34 -8.81 0.70 -2.20
N THR A 35 -8.01 0.61 -3.24
CA THR A 35 -8.24 1.53 -4.36
C THR A 35 -9.59 1.22 -5.00
N VAL A 36 -10.28 2.24 -5.51
CA VAL A 36 -11.57 2.06 -6.21
C VAL A 36 -11.45 1.04 -7.34
N ARG A 37 -10.28 0.97 -8.01
CA ARG A 37 -10.02 -0.01 -9.05
C ARG A 37 -9.89 -1.43 -8.47
N ALA A 38 -9.17 -1.60 -7.38
CA ALA A 38 -9.03 -2.89 -6.70
C ALA A 38 -10.39 -3.45 -6.27
N ALA A 39 -11.22 -2.64 -5.62
CA ALA A 39 -12.56 -3.05 -5.17
C ALA A 39 -13.42 -3.54 -6.35
N ARG A 40 -13.47 -2.78 -7.45
CA ARG A 40 -14.25 -3.17 -8.66
C ARG A 40 -13.75 -4.47 -9.29
N LEU A 41 -12.44 -4.67 -9.32
CA LEU A 41 -11.86 -5.88 -9.90
C LEU A 41 -12.13 -7.11 -9.03
N ILE A 42 -12.03 -6.99 -7.71
CA ILE A 42 -12.36 -8.06 -6.76
C ILE A 42 -13.83 -8.48 -6.93
N GLU A 43 -14.73 -7.53 -7.05
CA GLU A 43 -16.17 -7.79 -7.24
C GLU A 43 -16.45 -8.52 -8.55
N SER A 44 -15.81 -8.07 -9.65
CA SER A 44 -16.08 -8.57 -11.01
C SER A 44 -15.29 -9.81 -11.42
N ALA A 45 -14.27 -10.21 -10.66
CA ALA A 45 -13.42 -11.36 -10.97
C ALA A 45 -14.20 -12.68 -10.96
N ASP A 46 -13.81 -13.60 -11.83
CA ASP A 46 -14.27 -14.99 -11.78
C ASP A 46 -13.58 -15.76 -10.65
N VAL A 47 -12.26 -15.53 -10.45
CA VAL A 47 -11.45 -16.16 -9.41
C VAL A 47 -10.53 -15.14 -8.75
N VAL A 48 -10.40 -15.22 -7.42
CA VAL A 48 -9.47 -14.43 -6.61
C VAL A 48 -8.49 -15.36 -5.92
N LEU A 49 -7.23 -15.36 -6.37
CA LEU A 49 -6.12 -16.05 -5.71
C LEU A 49 -5.54 -15.14 -4.63
N HIS A 50 -5.47 -15.60 -3.40
CA HIS A 50 -5.00 -14.79 -2.27
C HIS A 50 -4.16 -15.61 -1.28
N ASP A 51 -3.38 -14.90 -0.48
CA ASP A 51 -2.85 -15.39 0.80
C ASP A 51 -3.64 -14.76 1.98
N LYS A 52 -3.09 -14.78 3.17
CA LYS A 52 -3.78 -14.24 4.37
C LYS A 52 -3.51 -12.76 4.64
N LEU A 53 -2.54 -12.16 3.94
CA LEU A 53 -2.12 -10.78 4.19
C LEU A 53 -3.16 -9.71 3.82
N PRO A 54 -4.10 -9.93 2.86
CA PRO A 54 -5.19 -8.99 2.64
C PRO A 54 -6.09 -8.75 3.85
N GLY A 55 -6.02 -9.60 4.86
CA GLY A 55 -6.77 -9.44 6.10
C GLY A 55 -8.16 -10.07 6.07
N PRO A 56 -8.72 -10.33 7.26
CA PRO A 56 -9.99 -11.05 7.39
C PRO A 56 -11.19 -10.27 6.85
N GLU A 57 -11.19 -8.94 6.98
CA GLU A 57 -12.31 -8.10 6.56
C GLU A 57 -12.44 -8.03 5.04
N ILE A 58 -11.33 -7.86 4.32
CA ILE A 58 -11.34 -7.88 2.85
C ILE A 58 -11.69 -9.28 2.34
N LEU A 59 -11.03 -10.32 2.87
CA LEU A 59 -11.30 -11.69 2.45
C LEU A 59 -12.73 -12.13 2.78
N GLY A 60 -13.31 -11.64 3.88
CA GLY A 60 -14.70 -11.91 4.26
C GLY A 60 -15.74 -11.37 3.28
N GLN A 61 -15.43 -10.34 2.52
CA GLN A 61 -16.31 -9.74 1.52
C GLN A 61 -16.32 -10.50 0.18
N ILE A 62 -15.34 -11.37 -0.06
CA ILE A 62 -15.25 -12.14 -1.31
C ILE A 62 -16.01 -13.47 -1.15
N PRO A 63 -16.93 -13.82 -2.02
CA PRO A 63 -17.64 -15.10 -1.98
C PRO A 63 -16.67 -16.30 -1.93
N ALA A 64 -16.99 -17.30 -1.10
CA ALA A 64 -16.09 -18.43 -0.87
C ALA A 64 -15.78 -19.23 -2.14
N GLU A 65 -16.75 -19.33 -3.06
CA GLU A 65 -16.64 -20.01 -4.34
C GLU A 65 -15.71 -19.32 -5.34
N LYS A 66 -15.42 -18.03 -5.13
CA LYS A 66 -14.48 -17.26 -5.94
C LYS A 66 -13.06 -17.25 -5.36
N ARG A 67 -12.87 -17.64 -4.09
CA ARG A 67 -11.58 -17.56 -3.39
C ARG A 67 -10.77 -18.85 -3.54
N GLU A 68 -9.50 -18.70 -3.87
CA GLU A 68 -8.50 -19.76 -3.82
C GLU A 68 -7.30 -19.30 -2.98
N ASP A 69 -7.09 -19.96 -1.83
CA ASP A 69 -5.95 -19.66 -0.93
C ASP A 69 -4.69 -20.32 -1.49
N VAL A 70 -3.73 -19.50 -1.93
CA VAL A 70 -2.41 -19.92 -2.40
C VAL A 70 -1.30 -19.64 -1.37
N GLY A 71 -1.66 -19.32 -0.13
CA GLY A 71 -0.73 -19.12 0.98
C GLY A 71 -0.15 -20.42 1.52
N LYS A 72 -0.39 -20.71 2.80
CA LYS A 72 0.08 -21.94 3.44
C LYS A 72 -0.83 -23.12 3.11
N ARG A 73 -0.23 -24.27 2.74
CA ARG A 73 -0.94 -25.55 2.59
C ARG A 73 -1.41 -26.10 3.94
N ALA A 74 -2.37 -27.01 3.90
CA ALA A 74 -2.74 -27.85 5.05
C ALA A 74 -1.48 -28.60 5.53
N GLY A 75 -1.08 -28.38 6.81
CA GLY A 75 0.20 -28.90 7.35
C GLY A 75 1.23 -27.82 7.65
N GLY A 76 0.97 -26.55 7.29
CA GLY A 76 1.84 -25.42 7.66
C GLY A 76 2.99 -25.14 6.69
N GLU A 77 3.15 -25.92 5.64
CA GLU A 77 4.15 -25.66 4.61
C GLU A 77 3.73 -24.52 3.69
N TRP A 78 4.72 -23.69 3.31
CA TRP A 78 4.51 -22.63 2.34
C TRP A 78 4.23 -23.21 0.95
N THR A 79 3.25 -22.67 0.25
CA THR A 79 3.02 -22.97 -1.16
C THR A 79 4.21 -22.42 -1.96
N PRO A 80 4.92 -23.27 -2.74
CA PRO A 80 5.98 -22.77 -3.60
C PRO A 80 5.46 -21.72 -4.59
N GLN A 81 6.25 -20.67 -4.87
CA GLN A 81 5.86 -19.60 -5.79
C GLN A 81 5.51 -20.15 -7.19
N GLU A 82 6.23 -21.19 -7.64
CA GLU A 82 5.99 -21.84 -8.92
C GLU A 82 4.57 -22.43 -9.02
N TYR A 83 3.98 -22.84 -7.90
CA TYR A 83 2.58 -23.29 -7.90
C TYR A 83 1.63 -22.12 -8.18
N THR A 84 1.81 -20.99 -7.47
CA THR A 84 1.00 -19.78 -7.69
C THR A 84 1.13 -19.28 -9.13
N ASN A 85 2.37 -19.18 -9.62
CA ASN A 85 2.65 -18.73 -10.98
C ASN A 85 1.97 -19.62 -12.02
N ARG A 86 2.09 -20.95 -11.90
CA ARG A 86 1.43 -21.90 -12.79
C ARG A 86 -0.09 -21.79 -12.71
N ARG A 87 -0.63 -21.66 -11.48
CA ARG A 87 -2.07 -21.60 -11.27
C ARG A 87 -2.70 -20.34 -11.90
N LEU A 88 -2.02 -19.19 -11.86
CA LEU A 88 -2.44 -17.98 -12.56
C LEU A 88 -2.55 -18.19 -14.06
N VAL A 89 -1.56 -18.86 -14.67
CA VAL A 89 -1.55 -19.17 -16.11
C VAL A 89 -2.67 -20.15 -16.48
N GLU A 90 -2.88 -21.21 -15.69
CA GLU A 90 -3.94 -22.20 -15.90
C GLU A 90 -5.32 -21.53 -15.94
N LEU A 91 -5.64 -20.76 -14.90
CA LEU A 91 -6.93 -20.07 -14.79
C LEU A 91 -7.16 -19.06 -15.92
N ALA A 92 -6.12 -18.31 -16.32
CA ALA A 92 -6.24 -17.40 -17.44
C ALA A 92 -6.48 -18.14 -18.78
N ARG A 93 -5.82 -19.27 -19.00
CA ARG A 93 -6.04 -20.10 -20.19
C ARG A 93 -7.43 -20.74 -20.24
N GLU A 94 -8.06 -20.93 -19.08
CA GLU A 94 -9.47 -21.34 -18.97
C GLU A 94 -10.45 -20.21 -19.31
N GLY A 95 -9.96 -19.00 -19.65
CA GLY A 95 -10.76 -17.83 -20.02
C GLY A 95 -11.23 -16.99 -18.83
N ASN A 96 -10.73 -17.25 -17.62
CA ASN A 96 -11.16 -16.53 -16.42
C ASN A 96 -10.53 -15.12 -16.32
N SER A 97 -11.32 -14.18 -15.77
CA SER A 97 -10.81 -12.93 -15.19
C SER A 97 -10.29 -13.21 -13.78
N VAL A 98 -8.96 -13.20 -13.61
CA VAL A 98 -8.30 -13.63 -12.38
C VAL A 98 -7.73 -12.44 -11.63
N VAL A 99 -8.08 -12.29 -10.36
CA VAL A 99 -7.41 -11.37 -9.45
C VAL A 99 -6.41 -12.14 -8.60
N ARG A 100 -5.13 -11.79 -8.68
CA ARG A 100 -4.13 -12.15 -7.68
C ARG A 100 -4.10 -11.05 -6.62
N LEU A 101 -4.77 -11.27 -5.50
CA LEU A 101 -4.89 -10.32 -4.40
C LEU A 101 -3.72 -10.47 -3.43
N LYS A 102 -3.02 -9.36 -3.17
CA LYS A 102 -1.76 -9.31 -2.41
C LYS A 102 -1.87 -8.25 -1.32
N GLY A 103 -1.44 -8.56 -0.09
CA GLY A 103 -1.38 -7.57 0.98
C GLY A 103 -0.49 -6.38 0.62
N GLY A 104 -0.89 -5.17 0.98
CA GLY A 104 -0.17 -3.94 0.64
C GLY A 104 -0.19 -3.64 -0.86
N ASP A 105 0.98 -3.47 -1.43
CA ASP A 105 1.21 -3.23 -2.87
C ASP A 105 1.87 -4.47 -3.52
N PRO A 106 1.49 -4.86 -4.75
CA PRO A 106 2.01 -6.06 -5.40
C PRO A 106 3.53 -6.05 -5.61
N PHE A 107 4.12 -4.88 -5.81
CA PHE A 107 5.52 -4.69 -6.18
C PHE A 107 6.43 -4.28 -5.01
N VAL A 108 5.85 -4.03 -3.82
CA VAL A 108 6.62 -3.74 -2.61
C VAL A 108 6.76 -5.00 -1.77
N PHE A 109 7.89 -5.71 -1.92
CA PHE A 109 8.21 -6.99 -1.26
C PHE A 109 7.13 -8.08 -1.40
N GLY A 110 6.26 -7.95 -2.40
CA GLY A 110 5.14 -8.85 -2.64
C GLY A 110 5.41 -9.91 -3.71
N ARG A 111 6.60 -9.96 -4.31
CA ARG A 111 6.96 -10.87 -5.41
C ARG A 111 6.08 -10.70 -6.67
N GLY A 112 5.33 -9.60 -6.78
CA GLY A 112 4.49 -9.33 -7.95
C GLY A 112 5.29 -9.18 -9.24
N GLY A 113 6.56 -8.73 -9.17
CA GLY A 113 7.47 -8.70 -10.31
C GLY A 113 7.72 -10.09 -10.89
N GLU A 114 8.01 -11.09 -10.05
CA GLU A 114 8.20 -12.48 -10.48
C GLU A 114 6.92 -13.06 -11.10
N GLU A 115 5.75 -12.75 -10.52
CA GLU A 115 4.45 -13.16 -11.07
C GLU A 115 4.20 -12.52 -12.44
N ALA A 116 4.53 -11.22 -12.59
CA ALA A 116 4.38 -10.49 -13.86
C ALA A 116 5.30 -11.02 -14.96
N GLU A 117 6.58 -11.29 -14.65
CA GLU A 117 7.54 -11.90 -15.58
C GLU A 117 7.04 -13.27 -16.05
N HIS A 118 6.56 -14.12 -15.14
CA HIS A 118 6.05 -15.44 -15.49
C HIS A 118 4.80 -15.37 -16.39
N LEU A 119 3.90 -14.43 -16.15
CA LEU A 119 2.72 -14.19 -16.99
C LEU A 119 3.12 -13.71 -18.39
N ALA A 120 4.09 -12.80 -18.47
CA ALA A 120 4.62 -12.30 -19.74
C ALA A 120 5.25 -13.42 -20.57
N ASP A 121 6.09 -14.26 -19.94
CA ASP A 121 6.73 -15.42 -20.59
C ASP A 121 5.69 -16.45 -21.08
N ALA A 122 4.57 -16.59 -20.36
CA ALA A 122 3.47 -17.47 -20.76
C ALA A 122 2.52 -16.86 -21.79
N GLY A 123 2.72 -15.59 -22.19
CA GLY A 123 1.86 -14.86 -23.13
C GLY A 123 0.46 -14.53 -22.56
N ILE A 124 0.33 -14.45 -21.23
CA ILE A 124 -0.94 -14.13 -20.55
C ILE A 124 -1.08 -12.61 -20.40
N PRO A 125 -2.20 -12.00 -20.86
CA PRO A 125 -2.47 -10.59 -20.60
C PRO A 125 -2.60 -10.33 -19.11
N PHE A 126 -1.92 -9.31 -18.60
CA PHE A 126 -2.05 -8.92 -17.21
C PHE A 126 -2.06 -7.42 -17.02
N GLU A 127 -2.43 -6.99 -15.82
CA GLU A 127 -2.41 -5.61 -15.37
C GLU A 127 -1.99 -5.55 -13.91
N VAL A 128 -1.19 -4.54 -13.55
CA VAL A 128 -0.82 -4.28 -12.17
C VAL A 128 -1.68 -3.14 -11.62
N VAL A 129 -2.31 -3.39 -10.49
CA VAL A 129 -3.15 -2.41 -9.79
C VAL A 129 -2.50 -2.11 -8.44
N PRO A 130 -1.90 -0.94 -8.25
CA PRO A 130 -1.26 -0.57 -7.01
C PRO A 130 -2.21 -0.63 -5.81
N GLY A 131 -1.65 -0.91 -4.64
CA GLY A 131 -2.32 -0.79 -3.35
C GLY A 131 -1.52 0.09 -2.40
N VAL A 132 -2.15 0.52 -1.30
CA VAL A 132 -1.42 1.25 -0.26
C VAL A 132 -0.49 0.29 0.46
N THR A 133 0.83 0.45 0.26
CA THR A 133 1.80 -0.42 0.92
C THR A 133 1.73 -0.29 2.43
N SER A 134 1.81 -1.41 3.15
CA SER A 134 1.86 -1.42 4.61
C SER A 134 3.06 -0.65 5.18
N ALA A 135 4.13 -0.50 4.39
CA ALA A 135 5.30 0.28 4.78
C ALA A 135 4.99 1.78 5.01
N ILE A 136 3.91 2.28 4.40
CA ILE A 136 3.42 3.65 4.58
C ILE A 136 2.16 3.66 5.46
N ALA A 137 1.20 2.80 5.14
CA ALA A 137 -0.07 2.78 5.84
C ALA A 137 0.06 2.39 7.32
N GLY A 138 0.91 1.40 7.64
CA GLY A 138 1.12 0.95 9.00
C GLY A 138 1.59 2.07 9.93
N PRO A 139 2.72 2.72 9.62
CA PRO A 139 3.16 3.89 10.39
C PRO A 139 2.11 5.00 10.47
N ALA A 140 1.46 5.33 9.35
CA ALA A 140 0.48 6.41 9.28
C ALA A 140 -0.70 6.20 10.24
N VAL A 141 -1.32 5.01 10.24
CA VAL A 141 -2.45 4.70 11.15
C VAL A 141 -2.01 4.56 12.61
N ALA A 142 -0.73 4.27 12.84
CA ALA A 142 -0.12 4.28 14.15
C ALA A 142 0.26 5.67 14.65
N GLY A 143 0.05 6.73 13.85
CA GLY A 143 0.41 8.10 14.20
C GLY A 143 1.92 8.39 14.06
N VAL A 144 2.64 7.61 13.26
CA VAL A 144 4.07 7.77 12.98
C VAL A 144 4.26 8.20 11.52
N PRO A 145 4.64 9.44 11.23
CA PRO A 145 4.99 9.84 9.87
C PRO A 145 6.30 9.17 9.45
N VAL A 146 6.41 8.69 8.21
CA VAL A 146 7.69 8.12 7.72
C VAL A 146 8.67 9.19 7.23
N THR A 147 8.22 10.43 7.03
CA THR A 147 9.04 11.61 6.76
C THR A 147 8.60 12.78 7.61
N HIS A 148 9.51 13.64 8.00
CA HIS A 148 9.21 14.84 8.77
C HIS A 148 10.22 15.93 8.46
N ARG A 149 9.78 17.19 8.33
CA ARG A 149 10.64 18.31 7.95
C ARG A 149 11.87 18.46 8.84
N ASP A 150 11.70 18.22 10.16
CA ASP A 150 12.72 18.43 11.15
C ASP A 150 13.49 17.15 11.53
N TYR A 151 12.94 15.96 11.22
CA TYR A 151 13.50 14.69 11.70
C TYR A 151 13.97 13.75 10.58
N ALA A 152 13.30 13.71 9.43
CA ALA A 152 13.63 12.74 8.40
C ALA A 152 13.28 13.26 7.00
N SER A 153 14.31 13.56 6.21
CA SER A 153 14.19 13.96 4.79
C SER A 153 14.22 12.76 3.83
N SER A 154 14.49 11.57 4.36
CA SER A 154 14.55 10.32 3.58
C SER A 154 13.87 9.18 4.33
N VAL A 155 13.41 8.17 3.56
CA VAL A 155 12.90 6.92 4.10
C VAL A 155 13.45 5.76 3.28
N SER A 156 13.90 4.72 3.97
CA SER A 156 14.36 3.46 3.38
C SER A 156 13.40 2.35 3.75
N PHE A 157 12.85 1.65 2.75
CA PHE A 157 12.06 0.45 2.94
C PHE A 157 12.96 -0.76 2.72
N VAL A 158 13.07 -1.62 3.73
CA VAL A 158 13.93 -2.81 3.67
C VAL A 158 13.18 -4.07 4.12
N THR A 159 13.65 -5.21 3.64
CA THR A 159 13.18 -6.50 4.15
C THR A 159 14.04 -6.96 5.32
N GLY A 160 13.39 -7.37 6.41
CA GLY A 160 14.08 -8.01 7.55
C GLY A 160 13.97 -9.55 7.50
N HIS A 161 13.58 -10.12 6.37
CA HIS A 161 13.44 -11.57 6.22
C HIS A 161 14.79 -12.29 6.20
N GLU A 162 15.82 -11.63 5.69
CA GLU A 162 17.18 -12.16 5.64
C GLU A 162 17.81 -12.14 7.03
N ASP A 163 18.77 -13.03 7.24
CA ASP A 163 19.60 -13.02 8.43
C ASP A 163 20.73 -12.00 8.24
N PRO A 164 20.71 -10.87 8.96
CA PRO A 164 21.68 -9.79 8.76
C PRO A 164 23.10 -10.18 9.13
N THR A 165 23.28 -11.30 9.85
CA THR A 165 24.61 -11.81 10.26
C THR A 165 25.26 -12.70 9.20
N LYS A 166 24.60 -12.98 8.09
CA LYS A 166 25.16 -13.75 6.98
C LYS A 166 25.99 -12.86 6.05
N ASP A 167 27.10 -13.39 5.57
CA ASP A 167 28.00 -12.72 4.61
C ASP A 167 27.32 -12.34 3.27
N GLU A 168 26.14 -12.91 3.00
CA GLU A 168 25.37 -12.72 1.77
C GLU A 168 24.07 -11.90 1.98
N SER A 169 23.95 -11.14 3.07
CA SER A 169 22.80 -10.24 3.23
C SER A 169 22.80 -9.19 2.13
N ALA A 170 21.66 -9.02 1.43
CA ALA A 170 21.50 -7.98 0.42
C ALA A 170 21.23 -6.60 1.05
N VAL A 171 20.99 -6.52 2.36
CA VAL A 171 20.76 -5.28 3.09
C VAL A 171 22.06 -4.82 3.74
N ASP A 172 22.55 -3.66 3.31
CA ASP A 172 23.71 -2.99 3.89
C ASP A 172 23.27 -2.13 5.09
N TRP A 173 23.35 -2.71 6.30
CA TRP A 173 22.91 -2.04 7.53
C TRP A 173 23.83 -0.88 7.91
N ASP A 174 25.12 -0.92 7.55
CA ASP A 174 26.07 0.16 7.77
C ASP A 174 25.68 1.38 6.91
N ALA A 175 25.40 1.16 5.64
CA ALA A 175 24.95 2.21 4.73
C ALA A 175 23.60 2.81 5.17
N LEU A 176 22.66 2.00 5.64
CA LEU A 176 21.38 2.47 6.17
C LEU A 176 21.55 3.36 7.39
N ALA A 177 22.37 2.93 8.35
CA ALA A 177 22.69 3.74 9.54
C ALA A 177 23.35 5.07 9.17
N ALA A 178 24.29 5.04 8.21
CA ALA A 178 25.01 6.23 7.75
C ALA A 178 24.16 7.21 6.94
N THR A 179 23.11 6.73 6.25
CA THR A 179 22.25 7.58 5.41
C THR A 179 21.41 8.54 6.26
N GLY A 180 21.04 8.17 7.48
CA GLY A 180 20.10 8.91 8.32
C GLY A 180 18.65 8.77 7.78
N GLY A 181 17.73 9.48 8.42
CA GLY A 181 16.31 9.41 8.06
C GLY A 181 15.58 8.22 8.70
N THR A 182 14.48 7.82 8.11
CA THR A 182 13.63 6.74 8.64
C THR A 182 13.96 5.41 7.97
N ILE A 183 14.10 4.35 8.76
CA ILE A 183 14.20 2.98 8.26
C ILE A 183 12.89 2.25 8.59
N VAL A 184 12.22 1.72 7.58
CA VAL A 184 11.00 0.91 7.72
C VAL A 184 11.31 -0.52 7.31
N VAL A 185 11.25 -1.44 8.28
CA VAL A 185 11.57 -2.86 8.08
C VAL A 185 10.28 -3.66 7.99
N LEU A 186 10.08 -4.32 6.85
CA LEU A 186 9.00 -5.26 6.63
C LEU A 186 9.48 -6.70 6.85
N MET A 187 8.58 -7.60 7.26
CA MET A 187 8.87 -9.03 7.46
C MET A 187 10.01 -9.31 8.45
N GLY A 188 10.36 -8.33 9.30
CA GLY A 188 11.57 -8.35 10.12
C GLY A 188 11.34 -8.62 11.61
N VAL A 189 10.10 -8.63 12.13
CA VAL A 189 9.85 -8.66 13.59
C VAL A 189 10.51 -9.88 14.28
N GLY A 190 10.56 -11.02 13.60
CA GLY A 190 11.25 -12.20 14.11
C GLY A 190 12.78 -12.11 14.12
N LYS A 191 13.35 -11.19 13.35
CA LYS A 191 14.80 -10.92 13.24
C LYS A 191 15.20 -9.59 13.90
N LEU A 192 14.28 -8.95 14.62
CA LEU A 192 14.51 -7.67 15.29
C LEU A 192 15.79 -7.65 16.13
N PRO A 193 16.10 -8.67 16.96
CA PRO A 193 17.32 -8.65 17.75
C PRO A 193 18.60 -8.55 16.90
N ALA A 194 18.60 -9.23 15.75
CA ALA A 194 19.78 -9.28 14.89
C ALA A 194 20.00 -7.94 14.17
N TYR A 195 19.01 -7.41 13.46
CA TYR A 195 19.23 -6.14 12.75
C TYR A 195 19.30 -4.92 13.69
N ALA A 196 18.70 -4.96 14.88
CA ALA A 196 18.92 -3.93 15.88
C ALA A 196 20.38 -3.90 16.36
N ALA A 197 20.98 -5.09 16.56
CA ALA A 197 22.40 -5.19 16.91
C ALA A 197 23.31 -4.69 15.78
N GLU A 198 23.03 -5.02 14.52
CA GLU A 198 23.78 -4.52 13.36
C GLU A 198 23.70 -2.99 13.26
N LEU A 199 22.49 -2.40 13.36
CA LEU A 199 22.31 -0.94 13.35
C LEU A 199 23.07 -0.27 14.50
N ARG A 200 23.10 -0.87 15.69
CA ARG A 200 23.90 -0.40 16.82
C ARG A 200 25.40 -0.48 16.52
N ALA A 201 25.86 -1.59 15.96
CA ALA A 201 27.25 -1.76 15.57
C ALA A 201 27.68 -0.75 14.48
N ALA A 202 26.77 -0.44 13.57
CA ALA A 202 26.94 0.57 12.52
C ALA A 202 26.91 2.03 13.05
N GLY A 203 26.64 2.23 14.34
CA GLY A 203 26.75 3.54 15.01
C GLY A 203 25.42 4.29 15.20
N LEU A 204 24.27 3.66 14.95
CA LEU A 204 23.00 4.24 15.36
C LEU A 204 22.93 4.33 16.90
N ASP A 205 22.42 5.47 17.40
CA ASP A 205 22.28 5.67 18.82
C ASP A 205 21.28 4.66 19.43
N GLY A 206 21.60 4.13 20.62
CA GLY A 206 20.70 3.23 21.36
C GLY A 206 19.39 3.88 21.76
N ASP A 207 19.40 5.19 21.95
CA ASP A 207 18.20 5.99 22.23
C ASP A 207 17.39 6.31 20.98
N THR A 208 17.82 5.89 19.77
CA THR A 208 17.02 6.07 18.54
C THR A 208 15.62 5.49 18.71
N PRO A 209 14.57 6.31 18.53
CA PRO A 209 13.19 5.86 18.70
C PRO A 209 12.79 4.77 17.70
N VAL A 210 12.01 3.80 18.18
CA VAL A 210 11.49 2.69 17.37
C VAL A 210 10.01 2.46 17.67
N ALA A 211 9.22 2.22 16.63
CA ALA A 211 7.85 1.80 16.75
C ALA A 211 7.63 0.45 16.04
N LEU A 212 6.88 -0.43 16.67
CA LEU A 212 6.39 -1.69 16.11
C LEU A 212 4.89 -1.55 15.85
N VAL A 213 4.43 -1.87 14.66
CA VAL A 213 3.03 -1.82 14.28
C VAL A 213 2.60 -3.20 13.79
N GLU A 214 1.86 -3.91 14.62
CA GLU A 214 1.32 -5.23 14.32
C GLU A 214 -0.08 -5.11 13.73
N ARG A 215 -0.37 -5.88 12.68
CA ARG A 215 -1.69 -5.96 12.04
C ARG A 215 -2.31 -4.59 11.77
N ALA A 216 -1.51 -3.70 11.20
CA ALA A 216 -1.94 -2.34 10.89
C ALA A 216 -3.29 -2.36 10.15
N THR A 217 -4.23 -1.53 10.61
CA THR A 217 -5.62 -1.42 10.13
C THR A 217 -6.55 -2.61 10.40
N TRP A 218 -6.05 -3.71 10.97
CA TRP A 218 -6.93 -4.80 11.39
C TRP A 218 -7.59 -4.46 12.73
N PRO A 219 -8.74 -5.07 13.07
CA PRO A 219 -9.45 -4.78 14.32
C PRO A 219 -8.63 -5.01 15.60
N ASP A 220 -7.63 -5.86 15.53
CA ASP A 220 -6.71 -6.20 16.61
C ASP A 220 -5.32 -5.60 16.44
N MET A 221 -5.21 -4.46 15.75
CA MET A 221 -3.97 -3.69 15.60
C MET A 221 -3.35 -3.38 16.96
N ARG A 222 -2.05 -3.60 17.09
CA ARG A 222 -1.26 -3.24 18.28
C ARG A 222 -0.06 -2.40 17.88
N VAL A 223 0.30 -1.46 18.75
CA VAL A 223 1.48 -0.61 18.58
C VAL A 223 2.30 -0.66 19.86
N ALA A 224 3.61 -0.87 19.71
CA ALA A 224 4.56 -0.81 20.81
C ALA A 224 5.70 0.13 20.43
N THR A 225 6.16 0.94 21.36
CA THR A 225 7.24 1.92 21.15
C THR A 225 8.34 1.75 22.18
N GLY A 226 9.56 2.04 21.77
CA GLY A 226 10.75 1.99 22.60
C GLY A 226 11.91 2.68 21.90
N THR A 227 13.11 2.35 22.31
CA THR A 227 14.35 2.77 21.66
C THR A 227 15.06 1.56 21.05
N LEU A 228 16.06 1.78 20.22
CA LEU A 228 16.80 0.71 19.59
C LEU A 228 17.41 -0.26 20.62
N ASP A 229 17.77 0.23 21.82
CA ASP A 229 18.29 -0.61 22.91
C ASP A 229 17.20 -1.40 23.66
N THR A 230 15.95 -0.91 23.67
CA THR A 230 14.86 -1.50 24.48
C THR A 230 13.80 -2.23 23.66
N ILE A 231 13.76 -2.02 22.35
CA ILE A 231 12.63 -2.46 21.51
C ILE A 231 12.48 -3.99 21.45
N VAL A 232 13.57 -4.73 21.66
CA VAL A 232 13.52 -6.20 21.69
C VAL A 232 12.73 -6.69 22.90
N ASP A 233 13.03 -6.15 24.08
CA ASP A 233 12.31 -6.47 25.32
C ASP A 233 10.86 -6.00 25.24
N VAL A 234 10.63 -4.78 24.70
CA VAL A 234 9.28 -4.24 24.47
C VAL A 234 8.45 -5.14 23.54
N ARG A 235 9.05 -5.65 22.46
CA ARG A 235 8.40 -6.62 21.55
C ARG A 235 7.97 -7.87 22.31
N ASP A 236 8.87 -8.44 23.11
CA ASP A 236 8.67 -9.71 23.82
C ASP A 236 7.61 -9.55 24.92
N ASP A 237 7.69 -8.48 25.70
CA ASP A 237 6.72 -8.16 26.77
C ASP A 237 5.31 -7.88 26.20
N ALA A 238 5.23 -7.17 25.09
CA ALA A 238 3.98 -6.89 24.41
C ALA A 238 3.47 -8.08 23.57
N GLY A 239 4.30 -9.10 23.33
CA GLY A 239 3.96 -10.26 22.49
C GLY A 239 3.66 -9.86 21.05
N ILE A 240 4.43 -8.94 20.45
CA ILE A 240 4.24 -8.51 19.06
C ILE A 240 4.71 -9.61 18.10
N GLU A 241 3.81 -10.02 17.20
CA GLU A 241 4.03 -11.11 16.26
C GLU A 241 3.80 -10.67 14.79
N PRO A 242 4.26 -11.45 13.80
CA PRO A 242 3.91 -11.20 12.40
C PRO A 242 2.39 -11.30 12.12
N PRO A 243 1.84 -10.51 11.20
CA PRO A 243 2.52 -9.50 10.40
C PRO A 243 2.74 -8.20 11.18
N ALA A 244 3.98 -7.72 11.21
CA ALA A 244 4.31 -6.46 11.87
C ALA A 244 5.39 -5.70 11.09
N ILE A 245 5.39 -4.37 11.26
CA ILE A 245 6.33 -3.44 10.64
C ILE A 245 7.12 -2.77 11.76
N THR A 246 8.42 -2.59 11.54
CA THR A 246 9.28 -1.83 12.43
C THR A 246 9.64 -0.50 11.78
N VAL A 247 9.46 0.60 12.51
CA VAL A 247 9.85 1.96 12.09
C VAL A 247 10.95 2.45 13.03
N ILE A 248 12.10 2.78 12.48
CA ILE A 248 13.29 3.20 13.23
C ILE A 248 13.66 4.62 12.80
N GLY A 249 13.86 5.50 13.76
CA GLY A 249 14.27 6.90 13.54
C GLY A 249 13.46 7.87 14.39
N ASP A 250 13.91 9.13 14.42
CA ASP A 250 13.35 10.21 15.26
C ASP A 250 11.85 10.45 15.03
N VAL A 251 11.35 10.11 13.85
CA VAL A 251 9.93 10.21 13.53
C VAL A 251 9.04 9.34 14.44
N ALA A 252 9.57 8.23 14.97
CA ALA A 252 8.81 7.36 15.86
C ALA A 252 8.43 8.06 17.18
N ALA A 253 9.25 9.00 17.65
CA ALA A 253 8.94 9.80 18.84
C ALA A 253 7.81 10.82 18.63
N THR A 254 7.40 11.09 17.38
CA THR A 254 6.27 12.00 17.12
C THR A 254 4.94 11.41 17.52
N ARG A 255 4.85 10.07 17.59
CA ARG A 255 3.63 9.32 17.88
C ARG A 255 2.92 9.81 19.14
N ASP A 256 3.64 9.97 20.26
CA ASP A 256 3.03 10.34 21.54
C ASP A 256 2.30 11.68 21.48
N ARG A 257 2.81 12.60 20.68
CA ARG A 257 2.17 13.91 20.44
C ARG A 257 0.97 13.81 19.52
N VAL A 258 1.04 12.96 18.50
CA VAL A 258 -0.02 12.79 17.51
C VAL A 258 -1.19 12.01 18.12
N VAL A 259 -0.92 10.90 18.78
CA VAL A 259 -1.95 10.02 19.36
C VAL A 259 -2.72 10.71 20.48
N ALA A 260 -2.07 11.54 21.31
CA ALA A 260 -2.77 12.31 22.34
C ALA A 260 -3.90 13.20 21.80
N PHE A 261 -3.84 13.58 20.53
CA PHE A 261 -4.91 14.33 19.86
C PHE A 261 -5.89 13.42 19.11
N LEU A 262 -5.46 12.26 18.64
CA LEU A 262 -6.33 11.30 17.96
C LEU A 262 -7.28 10.60 18.94
N GLU A 263 -6.80 10.22 20.12
CA GLU A 263 -7.60 9.56 21.16
C GLU A 263 -8.59 10.50 21.87
N ASN A 264 -8.31 11.81 21.90
CA ASN A 264 -9.20 12.83 22.45
C ASN A 264 -10.18 13.43 21.41
N GLY A 265 -9.98 13.14 20.14
CA GLY A 265 -10.98 13.38 19.12
C GLY A 265 -12.02 12.27 19.20
N GLU A 266 -13.17 12.56 19.82
CA GLU A 266 -14.34 11.70 19.65
C GLU A 266 -14.47 11.43 18.16
N SER A 267 -14.40 10.16 17.77
CA SER A 267 -14.82 9.72 16.45
C SER A 267 -16.30 10.08 16.37
N ALA A 268 -16.60 11.26 15.86
CA ALA A 268 -17.97 11.57 15.50
C ALA A 268 -18.38 10.46 14.53
N PRO A 269 -19.45 9.70 14.81
CA PRO A 269 -19.97 8.77 13.84
C PRO A 269 -20.19 9.58 12.57
N VAL A 270 -19.67 9.12 11.44
CA VAL A 270 -20.02 9.64 10.13
C VAL A 270 -21.51 9.37 9.97
N GLY A 271 -22.31 10.26 10.53
CA GLY A 271 -23.75 10.28 10.37
C GLY A 271 -24.01 10.49 8.88
N ALA A 272 -24.90 9.70 8.33
CA ALA A 272 -25.49 9.91 7.04
C ALA A 272 -26.00 11.37 6.98
N GLY A 273 -25.16 12.27 6.48
CA GLY A 273 -25.47 13.67 6.25
C GLY A 273 -26.46 13.73 5.11
N GLY A 274 -27.74 13.85 5.47
CA GLY A 274 -28.74 14.37 4.56
C GLY A 274 -28.23 15.70 4.03
N ARG A 275 -28.22 15.86 2.71
CA ARG A 275 -28.05 17.14 2.06
C ARG A 275 -29.22 18.03 2.50
N GLU A 276 -28.97 18.95 3.39
CA GLU A 276 -29.84 20.15 3.52
C GLU A 276 -29.41 21.07 2.39
N GLU A 277 -30.35 21.28 1.46
CA GLU A 277 -30.25 22.32 0.47
C GLU A 277 -30.35 23.70 1.19
N PRO A 278 -29.51 24.67 0.88
CA PRO A 278 -29.68 26.00 1.46
C PRO A 278 -30.94 26.61 0.90
N GLU A 279 -31.88 26.98 1.80
CA GLU A 279 -33.05 27.78 1.49
C GLU A 279 -32.59 29.12 0.91
N SER A 280 -33.15 29.44 -0.23
CA SER A 280 -33.00 30.74 -0.89
C SER A 280 -33.76 31.79 -0.14
N GLU A 281 -33.12 32.64 0.64
CA GLU A 281 -33.69 33.91 1.05
C GLU A 281 -33.48 34.95 -0.05
N SER A 282 -34.60 35.32 -0.66
CA SER A 282 -34.72 36.45 -1.54
C SER A 282 -34.95 37.71 -0.70
N GLU A 283 -33.98 38.59 -0.60
CA GLU A 283 -34.23 39.96 -0.28
C GLU A 283 -33.70 40.88 -1.37
N SER A 284 -34.67 41.57 -1.96
CA SER A 284 -34.51 42.67 -2.89
C SER A 284 -34.24 43.95 -2.11
N GLU A 285 -33.14 44.63 -2.38
CA GLU A 285 -33.11 46.09 -2.25
C GLU A 285 -32.17 46.69 -3.27
N SER A 286 -32.75 47.62 -4.00
CA SER A 286 -32.18 48.51 -4.98
C SER A 286 -31.38 49.62 -4.32
N GLU A 287 -30.23 50.01 -4.81
CA GLU A 287 -29.96 51.44 -5.10
C GLU A 287 -28.57 51.65 -5.73
N SER A 288 -28.67 52.37 -6.85
CA SER A 288 -27.80 53.41 -7.42
C SER A 288 -26.29 53.21 -7.55
N ALA A 289 -25.87 53.23 -8.80
CA ALA A 289 -24.52 53.63 -9.25
C ALA A 289 -24.26 55.12 -9.04
N PRO A 290 -23.00 55.55 -8.99
CA PRO A 290 -22.60 56.55 -9.99
C PRO A 290 -21.30 56.22 -10.76
N GLU A 291 -21.29 56.86 -11.89
CA GLU A 291 -20.42 57.00 -13.03
C GLU A 291 -18.92 57.14 -12.78
N SER A 292 -18.22 56.57 -13.72
CA SER A 292 -17.07 57.00 -14.53
C SER A 292 -16.02 57.95 -13.93
N GLU A 293 -14.75 57.52 -14.01
CA GLU A 293 -13.75 58.38 -14.64
C GLU A 293 -12.60 57.54 -15.22
N SER A 294 -12.34 57.83 -16.49
CA SER A 294 -11.27 57.36 -17.31
C SER A 294 -9.98 58.11 -16.99
N GLU A 295 -8.86 57.45 -16.87
CA GLU A 295 -7.60 58.09 -17.23
C GLU A 295 -6.57 57.07 -17.80
N SER A 296 -6.01 57.52 -18.85
CA SER A 296 -5.16 57.00 -19.88
C SER A 296 -3.79 56.47 -19.42
N ALA A 297 -3.31 55.52 -20.20
CA ALA A 297 -1.91 55.07 -20.27
C ALA A 297 -0.95 56.21 -20.71
N PRO A 298 0.36 56.01 -20.52
CA PRO A 298 1.17 55.96 -21.74
C PRO A 298 2.14 54.79 -21.79
N GLU A 299 2.31 54.35 -23.02
CA GLU A 299 3.35 53.51 -23.55
C GLU A 299 4.75 54.15 -23.37
N SER A 300 5.77 53.28 -23.22
CA SER A 300 7.05 53.47 -23.91
C SER A 300 7.85 52.18 -23.93
N GLU A 301 8.23 51.85 -25.12
CA GLU A 301 9.10 50.81 -25.61
C GLU A 301 10.60 51.12 -25.37
N PRO A 302 11.53 50.38 -25.97
CA PRO A 302 12.46 49.43 -25.32
C PRO A 302 13.91 49.93 -25.41
N ASP A 303 14.79 49.30 -24.65
CA ASP A 303 16.20 49.42 -24.97
C ASP A 303 16.95 48.07 -24.88
N ARG A 304 17.69 47.84 -25.97
CA ARG A 304 18.61 46.74 -26.21
C ARG A 304 20.00 47.10 -25.64
N GLY A 305 20.77 46.09 -25.35
CA GLY A 305 22.21 46.16 -25.17
C GLY A 305 22.67 44.98 -24.31
N GLU A 306 23.12 43.91 -24.89
CA GLU A 306 24.47 43.53 -25.33
C GLU A 306 25.56 43.54 -24.24
N ASN A 307 26.18 42.37 -24.15
CA ASN A 307 27.57 42.07 -23.75
C ASN A 307 27.97 41.98 -22.26
N ALA A 308 28.24 40.82 -21.79
CA ALA A 308 29.59 40.16 -21.68
C ALA A 308 29.41 38.81 -20.99
#